data_6c0dfeee7bafe41bcdd4e2f31a4bdb32
#
_entry.id   6c0dfeee7bafe41bcdd4e2f31a4bdb32
#
_cell.length_a   1.000
_cell.length_b   1.000
_cell.length_c   1.000
_cell.angle_alpha   90.00
_cell.angle_beta   90.00
_cell.angle_gamma   90.00
#
_symmetry.space_group_name_H-M   'P 1'
#
loop_
_entity.id
_entity.type
_entity.pdbx_description
1 polymer ?
#
loop_
_entity_poly.entity_id
_entity_poly.type
_entity_poly.pdbx_seq_one_letter_code
_entity_poly.pdbx_strand_id
1 'polypeptide(L)'
;MRSIAGDYRRGLVLGVILLLLAGGTQASHLGIGGDANGDGDVSIAGCTCHNENPDNSVTVILDGLPYRYEAGFQYPLVIQLIGGPDIDTSSNTGGFSMMVSAGVLGAAEGFENDVQNWEGDESRLTHTNSGSQTEDRTWSIVWTAPSGGEGLVTIWLVGNSVNGDQIPSPLDKWNRVSTSVDEGVDDGGTRTVFSGNGDIEPPAPAEHGMETVSYTHLTLPTILLV
;
A
#
# COMPACT_ATOMS: atom_id res chain seq x y z
N MET A 1 -0.59 -28.29 58.69
CA MET A 1 -0.42 -28.65 57.28
C MET A 1 -1.23 -27.67 56.46
N ARG A 2 -0.60 -26.65 55.84
CA ARG A 2 -1.28 -25.72 54.92
C ARG A 2 -1.41 -26.41 53.58
N SER A 3 -2.64 -26.34 53.02
CA SER A 3 -3.03 -27.03 51.79
C SER A 3 -2.30 -26.41 50.57
N ILE A 4 -1.33 -27.12 50.02
CA ILE A 4 -0.59 -26.81 48.80
C ILE A 4 -1.50 -26.80 47.56
N ALA A 5 -2.71 -27.38 47.65
CA ALA A 5 -3.67 -27.48 46.54
C ALA A 5 -4.34 -26.14 46.14
N GLY A 6 -4.36 -25.16 47.06
CA GLY A 6 -4.97 -23.84 46.75
C GLY A 6 -4.10 -22.95 45.85
N ASP A 7 -2.78 -23.08 45.99
CA ASP A 7 -1.83 -22.23 45.25
C ASP A 7 -1.67 -22.70 43.77
N TYR A 8 -1.76 -24.02 43.52
CA TYR A 8 -1.74 -24.57 42.15
C TYR A 8 -2.93 -24.13 41.31
N ARG A 9 -4.13 -24.07 41.92
CA ARG A 9 -5.33 -23.63 41.20
C ARG A 9 -5.27 -22.11 40.84
N ARG A 10 -4.74 -21.30 41.71
CA ARG A 10 -4.58 -19.86 41.46
C ARG A 10 -3.50 -19.61 40.41
N GLY A 11 -2.38 -20.33 40.43
CA GLY A 11 -1.33 -20.24 39.42
C GLY A 11 -1.80 -20.71 38.03
N LEU A 12 -2.63 -21.76 37.95
CA LEU A 12 -3.16 -22.27 36.70
C LEU A 12 -4.17 -21.29 36.08
N VAL A 13 -5.05 -20.68 36.88
CA VAL A 13 -6.04 -19.70 36.41
C VAL A 13 -5.34 -18.42 35.94
N LEU A 14 -4.32 -17.94 36.65
CA LEU A 14 -3.53 -16.79 36.21
C LEU A 14 -2.75 -17.08 34.91
N GLY A 15 -2.17 -18.28 34.77
CA GLY A 15 -1.48 -18.69 33.56
C GLY A 15 -2.42 -18.79 32.34
N VAL A 16 -3.62 -19.31 32.50
CA VAL A 16 -4.63 -19.39 31.44
C VAL A 16 -5.15 -18.00 31.07
N ILE A 17 -5.35 -17.10 32.04
CA ILE A 17 -5.77 -15.72 31.77
C ILE A 17 -4.66 -14.95 31.04
N LEU A 18 -3.39 -15.12 31.38
CA LEU A 18 -2.27 -14.50 30.64
C LEU A 18 -2.17 -15.03 29.19
N LEU A 19 -2.42 -16.32 28.96
CA LEU A 19 -2.46 -16.91 27.61
C LEU A 19 -3.65 -16.40 26.78
N LEU A 20 -4.79 -16.08 27.41
CA LEU A 20 -5.96 -15.53 26.73
C LEU A 20 -5.83 -14.03 26.45
N LEU A 21 -4.91 -13.33 27.12
CA LEU A 21 -4.64 -11.90 26.89
C LEU A 21 -3.52 -11.67 25.86
N ALA A 22 -2.80 -12.72 25.44
CA ALA A 22 -1.95 -12.68 24.26
C ALA A 22 -2.84 -12.77 23.02
N GLY A 23 -3.63 -11.74 22.77
CA GLY A 23 -4.27 -11.50 21.49
C GLY A 23 -3.15 -11.32 20.48
N GLY A 24 -2.82 -12.41 19.75
CA GLY A 24 -1.90 -12.32 18.64
C GLY A 24 -2.47 -11.32 17.65
N THR A 25 -1.71 -10.29 17.32
CA THR A 25 -1.96 -9.47 16.15
C THR A 25 -1.89 -10.42 14.95
N GLN A 26 -3.04 -10.70 14.33
CA GLN A 26 -3.07 -11.54 13.14
C GLN A 26 -2.85 -10.65 11.93
N ALA A 27 -1.91 -11.02 11.05
CA ALA A 27 -1.83 -10.45 9.73
C ALA A 27 -3.17 -10.68 9.01
N SER A 28 -3.77 -9.62 8.48
CA SER A 28 -5.06 -9.74 7.82
C SER A 28 -4.87 -10.04 6.34
N HIS A 29 -5.02 -11.31 5.96
CA HIS A 29 -5.07 -11.73 4.55
C HIS A 29 -6.36 -11.28 3.85
N LEU A 30 -7.33 -10.77 4.60
CA LEU A 30 -8.59 -10.23 4.09
C LEU A 30 -8.54 -8.73 3.82
N GLY A 31 -7.34 -8.15 3.86
CA GLY A 31 -7.16 -6.70 3.77
C GLY A 31 -7.28 -6.00 5.12
N ILE A 32 -6.88 -4.75 5.14
CA ILE A 32 -6.88 -3.89 6.33
C ILE A 32 -7.03 -2.43 5.91
N GLY A 33 -7.69 -1.63 6.73
CA GLY A 33 -7.86 -0.19 6.52
C GLY A 33 -8.34 0.49 7.79
N GLY A 34 -8.59 1.79 7.71
CA GLY A 34 -9.02 2.56 8.87
C GLY A 34 -8.05 2.51 10.03
N ASP A 35 -8.53 2.77 11.24
CA ASP A 35 -7.74 2.71 12.48
C ASP A 35 -7.83 1.31 13.12
N ALA A 36 -7.34 0.30 12.39
CA ALA A 36 -7.47 -1.10 12.80
C ALA A 36 -6.60 -1.45 14.02
N ASN A 37 -5.54 -0.69 14.30
CA ASN A 37 -4.56 -0.97 15.36
C ASN A 37 -4.59 0.05 16.50
N GLY A 38 -5.38 1.12 16.41
CA GLY A 38 -5.36 2.24 17.36
C GLY A 38 -4.21 3.23 17.16
N ASP A 39 -3.43 3.08 16.09
CA ASP A 39 -2.29 3.95 15.73
C ASP A 39 -2.67 5.01 14.68
N GLY A 40 -3.95 5.09 14.30
CA GLY A 40 -4.48 5.88 13.21
C GLY A 40 -4.71 5.06 11.94
N ASP A 41 -5.15 5.72 10.86
CA ASP A 41 -5.45 5.03 9.61
C ASP A 41 -4.23 4.30 9.05
N VAL A 42 -4.37 3.03 8.73
CA VAL A 42 -3.28 2.14 8.27
C VAL A 42 -2.59 2.69 7.03
N SER A 43 -3.33 3.31 6.10
CA SER A 43 -2.74 3.91 4.89
C SER A 43 -1.78 5.07 5.21
N ILE A 44 -1.93 5.69 6.38
CA ILE A 44 -1.08 6.77 6.89
C ILE A 44 -0.06 6.25 7.89
N ALA A 45 -0.51 5.49 8.90
CA ALA A 45 0.34 4.98 9.98
C ALA A 45 1.34 3.92 9.48
N GLY A 46 0.88 3.00 8.61
CA GLY A 46 1.67 1.91 8.05
C GLY A 46 1.30 0.55 8.60
N CYS A 47 1.99 -0.49 8.14
CA CYS A 47 1.78 -1.87 8.55
C CYS A 47 2.52 -2.22 9.86
N THR A 48 2.29 -1.43 10.91
CA THR A 48 3.02 -1.46 12.20
C THR A 48 2.92 -2.79 12.95
N CYS A 49 1.89 -3.62 12.68
CA CYS A 49 1.78 -4.98 13.20
C CYS A 49 2.89 -5.91 12.69
N HIS A 50 3.44 -5.66 11.51
CA HIS A 50 4.50 -6.47 10.89
C HIS A 50 5.89 -5.97 11.28
N ASN A 51 6.08 -4.66 11.23
CA ASN A 51 7.34 -4.01 11.59
C ASN A 51 7.05 -2.59 12.07
N GLU A 52 7.73 -2.14 13.11
CA GLU A 52 7.52 -0.80 13.69
C GLU A 52 7.83 0.33 12.69
N ASN A 53 8.78 0.12 11.79
CA ASN A 53 9.25 1.14 10.86
C ASN A 53 9.13 0.69 9.40
N PRO A 54 8.91 1.64 8.45
CA PRO A 54 8.99 1.34 7.03
C PRO A 54 10.40 0.90 6.64
N ASP A 55 10.48 0.04 5.62
CA ASP A 55 11.73 -0.52 5.11
C ASP A 55 11.92 -0.15 3.64
N ASN A 56 12.97 0.61 3.33
CA ASN A 56 13.26 1.05 1.97
C ASN A 56 13.67 -0.08 1.01
N SER A 57 13.87 -1.31 1.51
CA SER A 57 14.04 -2.48 0.63
C SER A 57 12.77 -2.88 -0.10
N VAL A 58 11.61 -2.33 0.32
CA VAL A 58 10.36 -2.40 -0.42
C VAL A 58 10.09 -1.06 -1.07
N THR A 59 9.86 -1.07 -2.38
CA THR A 59 9.37 0.08 -3.13
C THR A 59 7.88 -0.05 -3.34
N VAL A 60 7.12 0.93 -2.85
CA VAL A 60 5.68 1.08 -3.10
C VAL A 60 5.52 2.04 -4.26
N ILE A 61 4.80 1.60 -5.29
CA ILE A 61 4.60 2.33 -6.54
C ILE A 61 3.10 2.56 -6.73
N LEU A 62 2.74 3.78 -7.12
CA LEU A 62 1.44 4.14 -7.67
C LEU A 62 1.66 4.74 -9.06
N ASP A 63 1.25 4.03 -10.07
CA ASP A 63 1.39 4.42 -11.49
C ASP A 63 0.05 4.87 -12.08
N GLY A 64 0.10 5.65 -13.16
CA GLY A 64 -1.08 6.16 -13.87
C GLY A 64 -1.70 7.42 -13.27
N LEU A 65 -1.07 8.05 -12.27
CA LEU A 65 -1.61 9.22 -11.58
C LEU A 65 -1.60 10.44 -12.50
N PRO A 66 -2.73 11.14 -12.73
CA PRO A 66 -2.76 12.33 -13.56
C PRO A 66 -1.97 13.48 -12.90
N TYR A 67 -1.46 14.42 -13.71
CA TYR A 67 -0.86 15.65 -13.17
C TYR A 67 -1.91 16.60 -12.61
N ARG A 68 -3.11 16.60 -13.19
CA ARG A 68 -4.32 17.27 -12.71
C ARG A 68 -5.52 16.37 -12.96
N TYR A 69 -6.52 16.43 -12.10
CA TYR A 69 -7.74 15.67 -12.31
C TYR A 69 -8.90 16.57 -12.78
N GLU A 70 -9.73 16.04 -13.66
CA GLU A 70 -11.04 16.62 -13.98
C GLU A 70 -12.12 16.00 -13.09
N ALA A 71 -13.04 16.84 -12.64
CA ALA A 71 -14.12 16.43 -11.75
C ALA A 71 -14.96 15.28 -12.35
N GLY A 72 -15.14 14.22 -11.59
CA GLY A 72 -15.93 13.05 -11.96
C GLY A 72 -15.28 12.11 -12.97
N PHE A 73 -14.06 12.39 -13.46
CA PHE A 73 -13.34 11.49 -14.35
C PHE A 73 -12.81 10.27 -13.61
N GLN A 74 -12.64 9.16 -14.34
CA GLN A 74 -12.08 7.92 -13.83
C GLN A 74 -10.63 7.76 -14.30
N TYR A 75 -9.75 7.51 -13.36
CA TYR A 75 -8.32 7.33 -13.59
C TYR A 75 -7.95 5.88 -13.25
N PRO A 76 -7.55 5.07 -14.25
CA PRO A 76 -6.97 3.76 -13.99
C PRO A 76 -5.60 3.93 -13.36
N LEU A 77 -5.39 3.27 -12.23
CA LEU A 77 -4.14 3.31 -11.47
C LEU A 77 -3.62 1.89 -11.26
N VAL A 78 -2.32 1.75 -11.16
CA VAL A 78 -1.67 0.48 -10.81
C VAL A 78 -0.88 0.66 -9.53
N ILE A 79 -1.12 -0.23 -8.56
CA ILE A 79 -0.32 -0.37 -7.35
C ILE A 79 0.63 -1.53 -7.57
N GLN A 80 1.93 -1.35 -7.27
CA GLN A 80 2.93 -2.41 -7.32
C GLN A 80 3.87 -2.31 -6.14
N LEU A 81 4.29 -3.48 -5.63
CA LEU A 81 5.34 -3.59 -4.62
C LEU A 81 6.54 -4.34 -5.19
N ILE A 82 7.72 -3.73 -5.11
CA ILE A 82 8.97 -4.33 -5.53
C ILE A 82 9.85 -4.55 -4.32
N GLY A 83 10.48 -5.72 -4.21
CA GLY A 83 11.38 -6.06 -3.11
C GLY A 83 10.67 -6.70 -1.91
N GLY A 84 11.39 -6.77 -0.79
CA GLY A 84 10.98 -7.54 0.38
C GLY A 84 11.35 -9.03 0.26
N PRO A 85 10.66 -9.92 1.01
CA PRO A 85 10.91 -11.36 0.95
C PRO A 85 10.61 -11.94 -0.43
N ASP A 86 11.25 -13.08 -0.74
CA ASP A 86 10.98 -13.84 -1.95
C ASP A 86 9.49 -14.20 -2.05
N ILE A 87 8.96 -14.17 -3.27
CA ILE A 87 7.56 -14.49 -3.52
C ILE A 87 7.36 -16.01 -3.48
N ASP A 88 6.50 -16.47 -2.58
CA ASP A 88 5.97 -17.83 -2.56
C ASP A 88 4.51 -17.81 -3.07
N THR A 89 4.32 -18.16 -4.34
CA THR A 89 3.01 -18.15 -4.99
C THR A 89 2.03 -19.21 -4.45
N SER A 90 2.49 -20.07 -3.55
CA SER A 90 1.61 -21.02 -2.81
C SER A 90 0.97 -20.41 -1.57
N SER A 91 1.31 -19.18 -1.23
CA SER A 91 0.86 -18.47 -0.03
C SER A 91 0.62 -16.98 -0.32
N ASN A 92 0.39 -16.19 0.74
CA ASN A 92 0.26 -14.75 0.61
C ASN A 92 1.62 -14.13 0.22
N THR A 93 1.60 -13.24 -0.73
CA THR A 93 2.80 -12.56 -1.25
C THR A 93 2.92 -11.13 -0.78
N GLY A 94 1.77 -10.47 -0.57
CA GLY A 94 1.72 -9.07 -0.15
C GLY A 94 0.32 -8.53 -0.01
N GLY A 95 0.23 -7.25 0.27
CA GLY A 95 -1.04 -6.54 0.37
C GLY A 95 -0.83 -5.03 0.45
N PHE A 96 -1.92 -4.29 0.36
CA PHE A 96 -1.88 -2.84 0.44
C PHE A 96 -3.10 -2.29 1.19
N SER A 97 -2.98 -1.04 1.64
CA SER A 97 -4.10 -0.18 2.05
C SER A 97 -3.92 1.20 1.43
N MET A 98 -4.97 1.72 0.83
CA MET A 98 -4.99 3.01 0.16
C MET A 98 -6.17 3.85 0.65
N MET A 99 -5.95 5.16 0.78
CA MET A 99 -6.98 6.13 1.13
C MET A 99 -6.83 7.36 0.25
N VAL A 100 -7.96 7.99 -0.09
CA VAL A 100 -8.01 9.30 -0.74
C VAL A 100 -8.81 10.29 0.11
N SER A 101 -8.39 11.55 0.12
CA SER A 101 -9.12 12.60 0.85
C SER A 101 -10.47 12.95 0.19
N ALA A 102 -10.63 12.66 -1.11
CA ALA A 102 -11.87 12.86 -1.85
C ALA A 102 -11.92 11.98 -3.11
N GLY A 103 -13.15 11.70 -3.59
CA GLY A 103 -13.40 10.78 -4.69
C GLY A 103 -13.67 9.35 -4.21
N VAL A 104 -13.71 8.42 -5.13
CA VAL A 104 -14.09 7.02 -4.91
C VAL A 104 -13.01 6.11 -5.46
N LEU A 105 -12.60 5.13 -4.68
CA LEU A 105 -11.69 4.06 -5.07
C LEU A 105 -12.49 2.78 -5.37
N GLY A 106 -12.07 2.05 -6.39
CA GLY A 106 -12.68 0.78 -6.75
C GLY A 106 -11.73 -0.13 -7.52
N ALA A 107 -12.18 -1.35 -7.80
CA ALA A 107 -11.48 -2.28 -8.65
C ALA A 107 -11.47 -1.80 -10.10
N ALA A 108 -10.38 -2.05 -10.84
CA ALA A 108 -10.42 -2.01 -12.28
C ALA A 108 -11.18 -3.24 -12.82
N GLU A 109 -11.68 -3.16 -14.06
CA GLU A 109 -12.36 -4.27 -14.72
C GLU A 109 -11.47 -5.53 -14.73
N GLY A 110 -12.01 -6.64 -14.22
CA GLY A 110 -11.30 -7.92 -14.10
C GLY A 110 -10.50 -8.11 -12.81
N PHE A 111 -10.44 -7.08 -11.93
CA PHE A 111 -9.73 -7.13 -10.64
C PHE A 111 -10.67 -7.07 -9.43
N GLU A 112 -11.97 -7.27 -9.63
CA GLU A 112 -13.00 -7.18 -8.59
C GLU A 112 -12.84 -8.25 -7.49
N ASN A 113 -12.12 -9.33 -7.79
CA ASN A 113 -11.80 -10.37 -6.81
C ASN A 113 -10.55 -10.06 -5.97
N ASP A 114 -9.71 -9.12 -6.41
CA ASP A 114 -8.39 -8.88 -5.82
C ASP A 114 -8.37 -7.67 -4.89
N VAL A 115 -9.34 -6.76 -5.03
CA VAL A 115 -9.44 -5.57 -4.20
C VAL A 115 -10.87 -5.34 -3.69
N GLN A 116 -11.00 -4.64 -2.58
CA GLN A 116 -12.29 -4.31 -1.94
C GLN A 116 -12.22 -2.99 -1.19
N ASN A 117 -13.36 -2.31 -1.07
CA ASN A 117 -13.48 -1.16 -0.19
C ASN A 117 -13.50 -1.62 1.29
N TRP A 118 -12.71 -0.98 2.12
CA TRP A 118 -12.64 -1.29 3.54
C TRP A 118 -13.94 -0.91 4.25
N GLU A 119 -14.63 -1.91 4.83
CA GLU A 119 -15.92 -1.73 5.53
C GLU A 119 -16.99 -0.96 4.71
N GLY A 120 -16.87 -1.00 3.38
CA GLY A 120 -17.78 -0.28 2.48
C GLY A 120 -17.51 1.22 2.35
N ASP A 121 -16.41 1.72 2.90
CA ASP A 121 -15.94 3.10 2.72
C ASP A 121 -15.25 3.24 1.35
N GLU A 122 -15.90 3.89 0.42
CA GLU A 122 -15.41 4.08 -0.96
C GLU A 122 -14.17 4.98 -1.05
N SER A 123 -13.81 5.69 0.02
CA SER A 123 -12.54 6.44 0.09
C SER A 123 -11.34 5.57 0.47
N ARG A 124 -11.58 4.30 0.84
CA ARG A 124 -10.57 3.33 1.28
C ARG A 124 -10.63 2.05 0.46
N LEU A 125 -9.48 1.61 -0.01
CA LEU A 125 -9.33 0.39 -0.79
C LEU A 125 -8.21 -0.48 -0.21
N THR A 126 -8.43 -1.79 -0.20
CA THR A 126 -7.44 -2.77 0.24
C THR A 126 -7.56 -4.04 -0.60
N HIS A 127 -6.58 -4.92 -0.49
CA HIS A 127 -6.63 -6.23 -1.13
C HIS A 127 -7.68 -7.15 -0.49
N THR A 128 -8.12 -8.15 -1.22
CA THR A 128 -8.90 -9.29 -0.72
C THR A 128 -7.97 -10.45 -0.36
N ASN A 129 -8.54 -11.59 0.03
CA ASN A 129 -7.77 -12.83 0.18
C ASN A 129 -7.12 -13.27 -1.15
N SER A 130 -7.83 -13.17 -2.28
CA SER A 130 -7.26 -13.44 -3.61
C SER A 130 -6.15 -12.45 -3.93
N GLY A 131 -6.40 -11.16 -3.71
CA GLY A 131 -5.43 -10.11 -3.97
C GLY A 131 -4.18 -10.19 -3.10
N SER A 132 -4.21 -10.89 -1.96
CA SER A 132 -2.99 -11.13 -1.16
C SER A 132 -2.04 -12.17 -1.78
N GLN A 133 -2.47 -12.89 -2.82
CA GLN A 133 -1.77 -14.00 -3.45
C GLN A 133 -1.35 -13.70 -4.89
N THR A 134 -1.30 -12.44 -5.28
CA THR A 134 -0.84 -12.04 -6.62
C THR A 134 0.61 -12.49 -6.85
N GLU A 135 0.90 -12.96 -8.08
CA GLU A 135 2.22 -13.50 -8.41
C GLU A 135 3.33 -12.43 -8.40
N ASP A 136 2.96 -11.16 -8.59
CA ASP A 136 3.88 -10.03 -8.79
C ASP A 136 3.61 -8.84 -7.86
N ARG A 137 2.73 -9.02 -6.86
CA ARG A 137 2.34 -7.94 -5.93
C ARG A 137 1.81 -6.70 -6.65
N THR A 138 0.96 -6.93 -7.67
CA THR A 138 0.39 -5.86 -8.51
C THR A 138 -1.13 -5.89 -8.46
N TRP A 139 -1.74 -4.71 -8.36
CA TRP A 139 -3.20 -4.53 -8.33
C TRP A 139 -3.60 -3.38 -9.25
N SER A 140 -4.60 -3.61 -10.09
CA SER A 140 -5.20 -2.58 -10.93
C SER A 140 -6.48 -2.06 -10.28
N ILE A 141 -6.57 -0.75 -10.15
CA ILE A 141 -7.66 -0.05 -9.46
C ILE A 141 -8.15 1.13 -10.30
N VAL A 142 -9.26 1.70 -9.92
CA VAL A 142 -9.78 2.95 -10.49
C VAL A 142 -10.02 3.96 -9.38
N TRP A 143 -9.53 5.17 -9.58
CA TRP A 143 -9.93 6.34 -8.80
C TRP A 143 -10.90 7.19 -9.61
N THR A 144 -12.14 7.35 -9.12
CA THR A 144 -13.09 8.33 -9.66
C THR A 144 -12.89 9.62 -8.89
N ALA A 145 -12.47 10.65 -9.59
CA ALA A 145 -12.24 11.97 -9.02
C ALA A 145 -13.53 12.56 -8.42
N PRO A 146 -13.43 13.39 -7.37
CA PRO A 146 -14.60 14.01 -6.75
C PRO A 146 -15.34 14.95 -7.72
N SER A 147 -16.52 15.40 -7.33
CA SER A 147 -17.22 16.50 -8.00
C SER A 147 -16.40 17.79 -7.92
N GLY A 148 -16.59 18.71 -8.89
CA GLY A 148 -15.81 19.94 -8.98
C GLY A 148 -15.88 20.83 -7.73
N GLY A 149 -14.78 21.53 -7.47
CA GLY A 149 -14.62 22.46 -6.36
C GLY A 149 -13.94 21.87 -5.12
N GLU A 150 -13.46 20.60 -5.17
CA GLU A 150 -12.72 19.99 -4.06
C GLU A 150 -11.27 20.51 -4.00
N GLY A 151 -10.68 20.87 -5.14
CA GLY A 151 -9.31 21.38 -5.23
C GLY A 151 -8.27 20.26 -5.05
N LEU A 152 -7.41 20.35 -4.02
CA LEU A 152 -6.33 19.40 -3.80
C LEU A 152 -6.85 18.10 -3.19
N VAL A 153 -6.64 16.98 -3.86
CA VAL A 153 -6.86 15.64 -3.32
C VAL A 153 -5.54 15.01 -2.89
N THR A 154 -5.49 14.52 -1.67
CA THR A 154 -4.34 13.77 -1.15
C THR A 154 -4.62 12.27 -1.18
N ILE A 155 -3.60 11.51 -1.55
CA ILE A 155 -3.61 10.06 -1.67
C ILE A 155 -2.55 9.50 -0.72
N TRP A 156 -2.92 8.49 0.07
CA TRP A 156 -2.01 7.73 0.93
C TRP A 156 -2.08 6.26 0.53
N LEU A 157 -0.93 5.65 0.41
CA LEU A 157 -0.78 4.25 0.04
C LEU A 157 0.32 3.62 0.88
N VAL A 158 0.01 2.52 1.53
CA VAL A 158 0.97 1.62 2.18
C VAL A 158 0.92 0.26 1.52
N GLY A 159 2.06 -0.36 1.36
CA GLY A 159 2.18 -1.70 0.83
C GLY A 159 3.10 -2.56 1.70
N ASN A 160 2.72 -3.82 1.89
CA ASN A 160 3.45 -4.80 2.68
C ASN A 160 3.78 -6.03 1.84
N SER A 161 5.07 -6.34 1.73
CA SER A 161 5.59 -7.56 1.12
C SER A 161 5.80 -8.60 2.21
N VAL A 162 5.11 -9.74 2.14
CA VAL A 162 5.13 -10.78 3.18
C VAL A 162 5.84 -12.05 2.70
N ASN A 163 6.36 -12.83 3.65
CA ASN A 163 7.06 -14.09 3.40
C ASN A 163 6.12 -15.31 3.31
N GLY A 164 4.80 -15.12 3.50
CA GLY A 164 3.78 -16.14 3.35
C GLY A 164 3.61 -17.09 4.54
N ASP A 165 4.31 -16.90 5.65
CA ASP A 165 4.22 -17.77 6.84
C ASP A 165 2.98 -17.51 7.71
N GLN A 166 2.15 -16.51 7.33
CA GLN A 166 0.93 -16.08 8.02
C GLN A 166 1.15 -15.53 9.43
N ILE A 167 2.38 -15.18 9.77
CA ILE A 167 2.76 -14.63 11.08
C ILE A 167 3.34 -13.24 10.88
N PRO A 168 2.73 -12.17 11.44
CA PRO A 168 3.33 -10.84 11.40
C PRO A 168 4.72 -10.88 12.05
N SER A 169 5.73 -10.50 11.30
CA SER A 169 7.11 -10.59 11.77
C SER A 169 8.00 -9.54 11.10
N PRO A 170 9.19 -9.24 11.66
CA PRO A 170 10.17 -8.38 11.01
C PRO A 170 10.73 -8.93 9.69
N LEU A 171 10.37 -10.16 9.29
CA LEU A 171 10.69 -10.70 7.97
C LEU A 171 9.79 -10.09 6.89
N ASP A 172 8.58 -9.67 7.26
CA ASP A 172 7.71 -8.90 6.40
C ASP A 172 8.24 -7.47 6.29
N LYS A 173 8.14 -6.91 5.11
CA LYS A 173 8.67 -5.57 4.82
C LYS A 173 7.59 -4.69 4.21
N TRP A 174 7.44 -3.50 4.75
CA TRP A 174 6.46 -2.54 4.25
C TRP A 174 7.08 -1.17 4.02
N ASN A 175 6.45 -0.41 3.13
CA ASN A 175 6.77 0.99 2.91
C ASN A 175 5.48 1.73 2.52
N ARG A 176 5.56 3.05 2.42
CA ARG A 176 4.41 3.91 2.10
C ARG A 176 4.80 5.08 1.21
N VAL A 177 3.85 5.56 0.44
CA VAL A 177 3.95 6.77 -0.37
C VAL A 177 2.72 7.64 -0.15
N SER A 178 2.91 8.94 -0.18
CA SER A 178 1.82 9.93 -0.13
C SER A 178 2.08 10.98 -1.19
N THR A 179 1.01 11.39 -1.87
CA THR A 179 1.06 12.37 -2.95
C THR A 179 -0.23 13.15 -3.02
N SER A 180 -0.25 14.24 -3.80
CA SER A 180 -1.47 15.02 -4.02
C SER A 180 -1.64 15.36 -5.49
N VAL A 181 -2.90 15.55 -5.91
CA VAL A 181 -3.30 15.93 -7.26
C VAL A 181 -4.25 17.12 -7.17
N ASP A 182 -3.96 18.18 -7.92
CA ASP A 182 -4.83 19.37 -8.00
C ASP A 182 -5.96 19.16 -9.01
N GLU A 183 -7.12 19.77 -8.74
CA GLU A 183 -8.21 19.90 -9.72
C GLU A 183 -7.77 20.79 -10.88
N GLY A 184 -8.14 20.43 -12.10
CA GLY A 184 -7.85 21.25 -13.28
C GLY A 184 -8.16 20.52 -14.57
N VAL A 185 -7.72 21.07 -15.67
CA VAL A 185 -7.84 20.43 -16.99
C VAL A 185 -6.81 19.30 -17.04
N ASP A 186 -7.29 18.10 -17.33
CA ASP A 186 -6.44 16.94 -17.58
C ASP A 186 -5.92 17.01 -19.03
N ASP A 187 -4.62 17.00 -19.20
CA ASP A 187 -3.96 16.97 -20.51
C ASP A 187 -3.67 15.55 -21.01
N GLY A 188 -4.14 14.54 -20.28
CA GLY A 188 -3.91 13.12 -20.54
C GLY A 188 -2.52 12.62 -20.11
N GLY A 189 -1.70 13.49 -19.53
CA GLY A 189 -0.40 13.10 -18.98
C GLY A 189 -0.54 12.40 -17.64
N THR A 190 0.22 11.32 -17.45
CA THR A 190 0.28 10.59 -16.18
C THR A 190 1.70 10.55 -15.62
N ARG A 191 1.79 10.25 -14.34
CA ARG A 191 3.06 10.11 -13.63
C ARG A 191 3.03 8.90 -12.71
N THR A 192 4.22 8.36 -12.45
CA THR A 192 4.46 7.37 -11.41
C THR A 192 4.99 8.05 -10.16
N VAL A 193 4.43 7.73 -9.00
CA VAL A 193 4.95 8.13 -7.69
C VAL A 193 5.35 6.90 -6.90
N PHE A 194 6.46 6.99 -6.17
CA PHE A 194 6.99 5.85 -5.44
C PHE A 194 7.78 6.26 -4.20
N SER A 195 8.00 5.30 -3.31
CA SER A 195 8.88 5.40 -2.15
C SER A 195 9.60 4.06 -1.95
N GLY A 196 10.90 4.09 -1.79
CA GLY A 196 11.78 2.92 -1.62
C GLY A 196 13.01 2.99 -2.52
N ASN A 197 13.86 1.96 -2.45
CA ASN A 197 15.14 1.88 -3.17
C ASN A 197 15.15 0.77 -4.24
N GLY A 198 14.00 0.15 -4.56
CA GLY A 198 13.89 -0.87 -5.61
C GLY A 198 14.19 -0.30 -6.99
N ASP A 199 14.75 -1.12 -7.85
CA ASP A 199 14.91 -0.77 -9.26
C ASP A 199 13.51 -0.69 -9.90
N ILE A 200 13.08 0.53 -10.20
CA ILE A 200 11.86 0.77 -10.93
C ILE A 200 12.20 0.63 -12.41
N GLU A 201 11.72 -0.44 -13.04
CA GLU A 201 11.73 -0.51 -14.48
C GLU A 201 10.68 0.50 -15.00
N PRO A 202 11.08 1.53 -15.74
CA PRO A 202 10.12 2.47 -16.27
C PRO A 202 9.08 1.71 -17.11
N PRO A 203 7.78 2.01 -17.02
CA PRO A 203 6.77 1.37 -17.83
C PRO A 203 7.20 1.43 -19.29
N ALA A 204 7.03 0.31 -20.01
CA ALA A 204 7.35 0.27 -21.43
C ALA A 204 6.63 1.43 -22.12
N PRO A 205 7.34 2.24 -22.95
CA PRO A 205 6.71 3.39 -23.59
C PRO A 205 5.46 2.90 -24.31
N ALA A 206 4.31 3.49 -23.99
CA ALA A 206 3.09 3.21 -24.72
C ALA A 206 3.37 3.39 -26.20
N GLU A 207 3.07 2.37 -27.02
CA GLU A 207 3.27 2.40 -28.49
C GLU A 207 2.28 3.36 -29.15
N HIS A 208 2.23 4.60 -28.71
CA HIS A 208 1.50 5.68 -29.35
C HIS A 208 2.53 6.73 -29.76
N GLY A 209 3.05 6.56 -30.98
CA GLY A 209 3.60 7.52 -31.92
C GLY A 209 4.02 8.92 -31.41
N MET A 210 4.66 9.04 -30.27
CA MET A 210 5.30 10.28 -29.85
C MET A 210 6.80 10.15 -29.98
N GLU A 211 7.38 11.10 -30.74
CA GLU A 211 8.81 11.22 -30.95
C GLU A 211 9.57 11.26 -29.61
N THR A 212 10.55 10.38 -29.49
CA THR A 212 11.46 10.35 -28.35
C THR A 212 12.18 11.68 -28.20
N VAL A 213 11.83 12.45 -27.16
CA VAL A 213 12.65 13.60 -26.75
C VAL A 213 13.88 13.03 -26.03
N SER A 214 14.98 12.95 -26.76
CA SER A 214 16.27 12.59 -26.20
C SER A 214 16.76 13.71 -25.28
N TYR A 215 16.73 13.49 -23.98
CA TYR A 215 17.39 14.38 -23.02
C TYR A 215 18.92 14.13 -23.09
N THR A 216 19.61 14.98 -23.85
CA THR A 216 21.06 15.07 -23.73
C THR A 216 21.39 15.79 -22.42
N HIS A 217 22.09 15.12 -21.53
CA HIS A 217 22.70 15.75 -20.35
C HIS A 217 23.60 16.90 -20.80
N LEU A 218 23.17 18.13 -20.57
CA LEU A 218 24.02 19.29 -20.64
C LEU A 218 24.96 19.29 -19.41
N THR A 219 26.14 18.77 -19.56
CA THR A 219 27.21 19.00 -18.60
C THR A 219 27.57 20.48 -18.61
N LEU A 220 27.28 21.16 -17.50
CA LEU A 220 27.75 22.55 -17.30
C LEU A 220 29.30 22.56 -17.34
N PRO A 221 29.94 23.47 -18.11
CA PRO A 221 31.39 23.61 -18.07
C PRO A 221 31.82 24.14 -16.71
N THR A 222 32.71 23.43 -16.06
CA THR A 222 33.41 23.89 -14.84
C THR A 222 34.22 25.13 -15.19
N ILE A 223 33.81 26.29 -14.70
CA ILE A 223 34.65 27.51 -14.81
C ILE A 223 35.74 27.39 -13.77
N LEU A 224 36.95 27.15 -14.22
CA LEU A 224 38.16 27.25 -13.41
C LEU A 224 38.49 28.75 -13.25
N LEU A 225 38.31 29.29 -12.05
CA LEU A 225 38.82 30.62 -11.70
C LEU A 225 40.31 30.51 -11.39
N VAL A 226 41.14 31.20 -12.18
CA VAL A 226 42.55 31.48 -11.90
C VAL A 226 42.61 32.77 -11.10
#